data_f10cd7d157d176f7f2e6ba2d055d3eee
#
_entry.id   f10cd7d157d176f7f2e6ba2d055d3eee
#
_cell.length_a   1.000
_cell.length_b   1.000
_cell.length_c   1.000
_cell.angle_alpha   90.00
_cell.angle_beta   90.00
_cell.angle_gamma   90.00
#
_symmetry.space_group_name_H-M   'P 1'
#
loop_
_entity.id
_entity.type
_entity.pdbx_description
1 polymer ?
#
loop_
_entity_poly.entity_id
_entity_poly.type
_entity_poly.pdbx_seq_one_letter_code
_entity_poly.pdbx_strand_id
1 'polypeptide(L)'
;MCMLVVARRVHPRYPLIVVANRDEVLARPTEPLHEWTLEHDGVADIVAGRDITAGGTWLALAPGGRFAAVTNVREPGPAIPAPASRGELPVDALTGPVPVTEFAHHVVDGLDAYGGVNLIAGDLDDMWWASNRSTRGPLPLDDGVHGLSNAALNTPWPKVVGAVRDVRTLLGTDLMEGPDWSRALLDLLADRRPAAPWTMPRTGVPLSHEWRLSSRFVRIGGIYGTRSTTAVRVDQHGVADVVERTWDTRGRVTGTVTRRV
;
A
#
# COMPACT_ATOMS: atom_id res chain seq x y z
N MET A 1 3.87 1.79 9.23
CA MET A 1 4.67 1.07 8.21
C MET A 1 3.72 0.22 7.39
N CYS A 2 3.93 0.07 6.10
CA CYS A 2 3.01 -0.67 5.24
C CYS A 2 3.77 -1.68 4.38
N MET A 3 3.04 -2.59 3.79
CA MET A 3 3.55 -3.50 2.78
C MET A 3 2.50 -3.63 1.69
N LEU A 4 2.90 -3.60 0.43
CA LEU A 4 2.00 -3.89 -0.67
C LEU A 4 2.71 -4.72 -1.75
N VAL A 5 1.90 -5.49 -2.49
CA VAL A 5 2.30 -6.16 -3.73
C VAL A 5 1.36 -5.66 -4.82
N VAL A 6 1.96 -5.20 -5.91
CA VAL A 6 1.27 -4.74 -7.11
C VAL A 6 1.62 -5.67 -8.26
N ALA A 7 0.60 -6.24 -8.89
CA ALA A 7 0.73 -7.03 -10.10
C ALA A 7 0.12 -6.24 -11.27
N ARG A 8 0.99 -5.79 -12.18
CA ARG A 8 0.63 -4.98 -13.33
C ARG A 8 0.73 -5.79 -14.61
N ARG A 9 -0.37 -5.90 -15.36
CA ARG A 9 -0.48 -6.57 -16.67
C ARG A 9 0.07 -8.00 -16.73
N VAL A 10 -0.09 -8.74 -15.62
CA VAL A 10 0.34 -10.15 -15.52
C VAL A 10 -0.83 -11.13 -15.44
N HIS A 11 -2.06 -10.63 -15.39
CA HIS A 11 -3.26 -11.45 -15.42
C HIS A 11 -4.14 -11.04 -16.60
N PRO A 12 -4.67 -12.00 -17.41
CA PRO A 12 -5.35 -11.68 -18.67
C PRO A 12 -6.61 -10.84 -18.52
N ARG A 13 -7.35 -10.99 -17.43
CA ARG A 13 -8.63 -10.28 -17.17
C ARG A 13 -8.49 -9.08 -16.24
N TYR A 14 -7.45 -9.07 -15.40
CA TYR A 14 -7.25 -8.04 -14.38
C TYR A 14 -5.86 -7.42 -14.55
N PRO A 15 -5.74 -6.36 -15.36
CA PRO A 15 -4.45 -5.70 -15.60
C PRO A 15 -3.82 -5.08 -14.35
N LEU A 16 -4.60 -4.82 -13.30
CA LEU A 16 -4.08 -4.38 -12.02
C LEU A 16 -4.66 -5.22 -10.88
N ILE A 17 -3.78 -5.84 -10.09
CA ILE A 17 -4.13 -6.53 -8.86
C ILE A 17 -3.20 -6.03 -7.77
N VAL A 18 -3.79 -5.63 -6.62
CA VAL A 18 -3.04 -5.11 -5.48
C VAL A 18 -3.47 -5.82 -4.21
N VAL A 19 -2.51 -6.11 -3.33
CA VAL A 19 -2.80 -6.48 -1.95
C VAL A 19 -1.87 -5.72 -1.02
N ALA A 20 -2.42 -5.13 0.04
CA ALA A 20 -1.69 -4.24 0.94
C ALA A 20 -2.08 -4.42 2.40
N ASN A 21 -1.10 -4.28 3.31
CA ASN A 21 -1.29 -4.12 4.74
C ASN A 21 -0.98 -2.68 5.15
N ARG A 22 -1.84 -2.08 5.94
CA ARG A 22 -1.55 -0.86 6.71
C ARG A 22 -1.11 -1.24 8.11
N ASP A 23 0.13 -0.94 8.43
CA ASP A 23 0.68 -1.10 9.78
C ASP A 23 0.78 0.27 10.46
N GLU A 24 0.16 0.41 11.62
CA GLU A 24 0.05 1.70 12.32
C GLU A 24 -0.08 1.50 13.84
N VAL A 25 0.09 2.58 14.60
CA VAL A 25 -0.26 2.62 16.01
C VAL A 25 -1.72 2.22 16.20
N LEU A 26 -1.98 1.23 17.04
CA LEU A 26 -3.30 0.62 17.17
C LEU A 26 -4.36 1.59 17.75
N ALA A 27 -3.93 2.57 18.54
CA ALA A 27 -4.80 3.60 19.07
C ALA A 27 -5.14 4.74 18.07
N ARG A 28 -4.46 4.80 16.89
CA ARG A 28 -4.68 5.86 15.92
C ARG A 28 -6.07 5.76 15.32
N PRO A 29 -6.94 6.77 15.42
CA PRO A 29 -8.28 6.75 14.87
C PRO A 29 -8.26 6.56 13.36
N THR A 30 -9.09 5.64 12.87
CA THR A 30 -9.10 5.25 11.45
C THR A 30 -10.50 4.81 11.07
N GLU A 31 -11.03 5.31 9.96
CA GLU A 31 -12.23 4.78 9.31
C GLU A 31 -11.85 3.70 8.30
N PRO A 32 -12.64 2.62 8.24
CA PRO A 32 -12.46 1.58 7.22
C PRO A 32 -12.80 2.12 5.83
N LEU A 33 -12.53 1.31 4.82
CA LEU A 33 -12.82 1.58 3.42
C LEU A 33 -14.25 2.10 3.20
N HIS A 34 -14.39 3.29 2.64
CA HIS A 34 -15.67 3.91 2.25
C HIS A 34 -15.48 4.86 1.08
N GLU A 35 -16.57 5.27 0.47
CA GLU A 35 -16.60 6.32 -0.55
C GLU A 35 -16.59 7.67 0.15
N TRP A 36 -15.76 8.57 -0.31
CA TRP A 36 -15.74 9.96 0.14
C TRP A 36 -15.46 10.91 -1.02
N THR A 37 -16.20 12.01 -1.00
CA THR A 37 -16.12 13.07 -1.99
C THR A 37 -15.20 14.16 -1.46
N LEU A 38 -14.33 14.64 -2.31
CA LEU A 38 -13.39 15.71 -2.00
C LEU A 38 -13.83 16.96 -2.73
N GLU A 39 -14.11 18.01 -1.95
CA GLU A 39 -14.39 19.35 -2.51
C GLU A 39 -13.06 19.97 -2.97
N HIS A 40 -12.68 19.70 -4.20
CA HIS A 40 -11.75 20.49 -4.99
C HIS A 40 -12.48 20.96 -6.23
N ASP A 41 -11.90 21.80 -7.08
CA ASP A 41 -12.50 22.42 -8.29
C ASP A 41 -13.22 21.46 -9.27
N GLY A 42 -13.57 20.29 -8.82
CA GLY A 42 -14.38 19.25 -9.40
C GLY A 42 -14.63 18.18 -8.35
N VAL A 43 -15.83 17.68 -8.26
CA VAL A 43 -16.21 16.57 -7.38
C VAL A 43 -15.43 15.33 -7.84
N ALA A 44 -14.44 14.89 -7.10
CA ALA A 44 -13.74 13.66 -7.35
C ALA A 44 -14.10 12.65 -6.26
N ASP A 45 -14.79 11.58 -6.64
CA ASP A 45 -15.09 10.48 -5.74
C ASP A 45 -13.89 9.54 -5.65
N ILE A 46 -13.50 9.22 -4.42
CA ILE A 46 -12.50 8.19 -4.16
C ILE A 46 -13.05 7.15 -3.20
N VAL A 47 -12.51 5.93 -3.29
CA VAL A 47 -12.75 4.85 -2.33
C VAL A 47 -11.47 4.59 -1.59
N ALA A 48 -11.48 4.84 -0.28
CA ALA A 48 -10.33 4.75 0.59
C ALA A 48 -10.72 4.53 2.05
N GLY A 49 -9.82 3.96 2.86
CA GLY A 49 -9.88 4.11 4.31
C GLY A 49 -9.35 5.49 4.71
N ARG A 50 -9.76 6.03 5.86
CA ARG A 50 -9.38 7.38 6.27
C ARG A 50 -8.60 7.38 7.58
N ASP A 51 -7.48 8.07 7.58
CA ASP A 51 -6.74 8.42 8.78
C ASP A 51 -7.37 9.67 9.41
N ILE A 52 -8.10 9.49 10.50
CA ILE A 52 -8.86 10.60 11.12
C ILE A 52 -7.94 11.66 11.75
N THR A 53 -6.73 11.27 12.16
CA THR A 53 -5.78 12.21 12.75
C THR A 53 -5.17 13.17 11.72
N ALA A 54 -4.86 12.66 10.51
CA ALA A 54 -4.20 13.43 9.48
C ALA A 54 -5.12 13.79 8.30
N GLY A 55 -6.35 13.28 8.25
CA GLY A 55 -7.33 13.55 7.20
C GLY A 55 -7.14 12.82 5.88
N GLY A 56 -5.95 12.25 5.63
CA GLY A 56 -5.59 11.57 4.40
C GLY A 56 -5.79 10.05 4.43
N THR A 57 -5.16 9.35 3.46
CA THR A 57 -5.22 7.89 3.31
C THR A 57 -3.87 7.26 3.02
N TRP A 58 -3.80 5.93 3.08
CA TRP A 58 -2.62 5.12 2.72
C TRP A 58 -2.77 4.41 1.39
N LEU A 59 -4.02 4.22 0.91
CA LEU A 59 -4.39 3.60 -0.34
C LEU A 59 -5.74 4.14 -0.77
N ALA A 60 -5.85 4.57 -2.02
CA ALA A 60 -7.07 5.08 -2.62
C ALA A 60 -7.26 4.55 -4.04
N LEU A 61 -8.52 4.48 -4.43
CA LEU A 61 -8.99 4.16 -5.76
C LEU A 61 -9.92 5.27 -6.24
N ALA A 62 -9.89 5.55 -7.54
CA ALA A 62 -10.85 6.42 -8.19
C ALA A 62 -11.35 5.75 -9.50
N PRO A 63 -12.46 6.21 -10.08
CA PRO A 63 -12.98 5.66 -11.32
C PRO A 63 -11.95 5.59 -12.45
N GLY A 64 -12.12 4.62 -13.34
CA GLY A 64 -11.20 4.40 -14.47
C GLY A 64 -9.94 3.62 -14.09
N GLY A 65 -9.95 2.91 -12.98
CA GLY A 65 -8.82 2.08 -12.53
C GLY A 65 -7.66 2.89 -11.96
N ARG A 66 -7.89 4.16 -11.62
CA ARG A 66 -6.88 5.01 -10.99
C ARG A 66 -6.62 4.53 -9.55
N PHE A 67 -5.36 4.45 -9.22
CA PHE A 67 -4.87 3.89 -7.96
C PHE A 67 -3.71 4.72 -7.41
N ALA A 68 -3.68 4.90 -6.09
CA ALA A 68 -2.54 5.47 -5.40
C ALA A 68 -2.36 4.83 -4.02
N ALA A 69 -1.10 4.58 -3.64
CA ALA A 69 -0.77 4.07 -2.31
C ALA A 69 0.58 4.57 -1.84
N VAL A 70 0.72 4.76 -0.53
CA VAL A 70 1.98 5.18 0.10
C VAL A 70 2.47 4.19 1.14
N THR A 71 3.79 4.08 1.23
CA THR A 71 4.46 3.48 2.38
C THR A 71 5.48 4.47 2.93
N ASN A 72 5.72 4.45 4.24
CA ASN A 72 6.84 5.18 4.79
C ASN A 72 8.16 4.45 4.53
N VAL A 73 9.24 5.19 4.36
CA VAL A 73 10.59 4.63 4.39
C VAL A 73 11.02 4.44 5.85
N ARG A 74 11.69 3.32 6.13
CA ARG A 74 12.25 3.04 7.45
C ARG A 74 13.57 3.79 7.58
N GLU A 75 13.62 4.69 8.55
CA GLU A 75 14.81 5.46 8.88
C GLU A 75 15.22 5.17 10.32
N PRO A 76 16.52 5.15 10.63
CA PRO A 76 16.99 5.00 12.01
C PRO A 76 16.72 6.28 12.81
N GLY A 77 16.54 6.11 14.11
CA GLY A 77 16.31 7.24 15.03
C GLY A 77 14.83 7.57 15.27
N PRO A 78 14.57 8.63 16.03
CA PRO A 78 13.22 9.10 16.29
C PRO A 78 12.58 9.67 15.01
N ALA A 79 11.26 9.51 14.89
CA ALA A 79 10.52 10.11 13.79
C ALA A 79 10.66 11.64 13.85
N ILE A 80 11.14 12.24 12.76
CA ILE A 80 11.20 13.69 12.62
C ILE A 80 9.82 14.16 12.16
N PRO A 81 9.18 15.10 12.87
CA PRO A 81 7.93 15.71 12.39
C PRO A 81 8.16 16.36 11.02
N ALA A 82 7.27 16.05 10.09
CA ALA A 82 7.30 16.66 8.76
C ALA A 82 6.13 17.67 8.63
N PRO A 83 6.29 18.74 7.82
CA PRO A 83 5.25 19.76 7.63
C PRO A 83 3.94 19.17 7.09
N ALA A 84 4.01 18.19 6.18
CA ALA A 84 2.86 17.59 5.52
C ALA A 84 2.71 16.10 5.85
N SER A 85 1.46 15.61 5.78
CA SER A 85 1.14 14.21 5.97
C SER A 85 1.33 13.43 4.67
N ARG A 86 2.06 12.31 4.73
CA ARG A 86 2.17 11.37 3.60
C ARG A 86 0.83 10.87 3.08
N GLY A 87 -0.21 10.88 3.93
CA GLY A 87 -1.56 10.48 3.57
C GLY A 87 -2.28 11.42 2.62
N GLU A 88 -1.77 12.63 2.41
CA GLU A 88 -2.26 13.58 1.40
C GLU A 88 -1.89 13.11 -0.02
N LEU A 89 -0.71 12.52 -0.19
CA LEU A 89 -0.19 12.14 -1.50
C LEU A 89 -1.11 11.21 -2.33
N PRO A 90 -1.76 10.15 -1.79
CA PRO A 90 -2.72 9.38 -2.58
C PRO A 90 -3.95 10.18 -3.00
N VAL A 91 -4.40 11.10 -2.17
CA VAL A 91 -5.53 11.98 -2.47
C VAL A 91 -5.14 12.91 -3.62
N ASP A 92 -4.04 13.63 -3.48
CA ASP A 92 -3.55 14.61 -4.46
C ASP A 92 -3.23 13.95 -5.81
N ALA A 93 -2.64 12.75 -5.78
CA ALA A 93 -2.35 11.98 -7.00
C ALA A 93 -3.61 11.61 -7.80
N LEU A 94 -4.75 11.39 -7.13
CA LEU A 94 -5.99 10.97 -7.79
C LEU A 94 -6.94 12.13 -8.11
N THR A 95 -6.81 13.26 -7.40
CA THR A 95 -7.74 14.39 -7.54
C THR A 95 -7.07 15.65 -8.08
N GLY A 96 -5.74 15.70 -8.06
CA GLY A 96 -4.98 16.82 -8.57
C GLY A 96 -5.07 16.97 -10.11
N PRO A 97 -4.83 18.17 -10.62
CA PRO A 97 -4.96 18.47 -12.05
C PRO A 97 -3.76 18.03 -12.89
N VAL A 98 -2.66 17.64 -12.26
CA VAL A 98 -1.42 17.30 -12.97
C VAL A 98 -1.35 15.80 -13.32
N PRO A 99 -0.73 15.44 -14.46
CA PRO A 99 -0.48 14.05 -14.81
C PRO A 99 0.32 13.33 -13.73
N VAL A 100 0.10 12.03 -13.57
CA VAL A 100 0.77 11.20 -12.54
C VAL A 100 2.31 11.24 -12.65
N THR A 101 2.84 11.32 -13.88
CA THR A 101 4.27 11.48 -14.15
C THR A 101 4.84 12.74 -13.52
N GLU A 102 4.19 13.88 -13.72
CA GLU A 102 4.58 15.17 -13.15
C GLU A 102 4.43 15.14 -11.63
N PHE A 103 3.33 14.57 -11.14
CA PHE A 103 3.10 14.42 -9.70
C PHE A 103 4.18 13.55 -9.04
N ALA A 104 4.63 12.48 -9.69
CA ALA A 104 5.71 11.63 -9.20
C ALA A 104 7.05 12.41 -9.07
N HIS A 105 7.32 13.35 -9.97
CA HIS A 105 8.47 14.27 -9.85
C HIS A 105 8.31 15.22 -8.66
N HIS A 106 7.14 15.80 -8.45
CA HIS A 106 6.87 16.66 -7.29
C HIS A 106 7.12 15.95 -5.96
N VAL A 107 6.80 14.64 -5.88
CA VAL A 107 7.08 13.83 -4.66
C VAL A 107 8.57 13.70 -4.40
N VAL A 108 9.37 13.53 -5.45
CA VAL A 108 10.85 13.44 -5.33
C VAL A 108 11.45 14.78 -4.96
N ASP A 109 10.99 15.86 -5.58
CA ASP A 109 11.49 17.21 -5.36
C ASP A 109 11.03 17.80 -4.02
N GLY A 110 9.91 17.34 -3.48
CA GLY A 110 9.33 17.75 -2.20
C GLY A 110 9.96 17.10 -0.96
N LEU A 111 11.26 16.80 -0.98
CA LEU A 111 12.00 16.04 0.04
C LEU A 111 11.74 16.50 1.48
N ASP A 112 11.67 17.80 1.70
CA ASP A 112 11.56 18.41 3.03
C ASP A 112 10.12 18.55 3.53
N ALA A 113 9.13 18.41 2.64
CA ALA A 113 7.71 18.51 3.01
C ALA A 113 7.22 17.26 3.74
N TYR A 114 7.74 16.09 3.39
CA TYR A 114 7.28 14.80 3.92
C TYR A 114 8.41 14.05 4.63
N GLY A 115 8.09 13.32 5.69
CA GLY A 115 8.97 12.25 6.17
C GLY A 115 9.22 11.22 5.08
N GLY A 116 10.19 10.32 5.26
CA GLY A 116 10.53 9.30 4.26
C GLY A 116 9.30 8.56 3.73
N VAL A 117 9.07 8.63 2.41
CA VAL A 117 7.87 8.10 1.74
C VAL A 117 8.20 7.43 0.41
N ASN A 118 7.44 6.39 0.11
CA ASN A 118 7.26 5.85 -1.23
C ASN A 118 5.82 6.09 -1.66
N LEU A 119 5.62 6.42 -2.92
CA LEU A 119 4.34 6.48 -3.60
C LEU A 119 4.34 5.50 -4.77
N ILE A 120 3.25 4.76 -4.97
CA ILE A 120 2.88 4.17 -6.26
C ILE A 120 1.56 4.82 -6.64
N ALA A 121 1.49 5.42 -7.82
CA ALA A 121 0.28 6.07 -8.31
C ALA A 121 0.19 5.96 -9.84
N GLY A 122 -1.04 5.99 -10.35
CA GLY A 122 -1.33 5.95 -11.77
C GLY A 122 -2.65 5.28 -12.10
N ASP A 123 -2.74 4.79 -13.33
CA ASP A 123 -3.86 4.03 -13.85
C ASP A 123 -3.37 2.75 -14.57
N LEU A 124 -4.22 2.16 -15.40
CA LEU A 124 -3.87 0.93 -16.13
C LEU A 124 -2.79 1.15 -17.19
N ASP A 125 -2.68 2.37 -17.73
CA ASP A 125 -1.76 2.70 -18.80
C ASP A 125 -0.45 3.29 -18.30
N ASP A 126 -0.53 4.17 -17.32
CA ASP A 126 0.61 4.92 -16.80
C ASP A 126 0.65 4.85 -15.27
N MET A 127 1.60 4.12 -14.73
CA MET A 127 1.80 3.94 -13.29
C MET A 127 3.25 4.16 -12.90
N TRP A 128 3.47 4.88 -11.82
CA TRP A 128 4.79 5.31 -11.38
C TRP A 128 5.06 4.97 -9.93
N TRP A 129 6.31 4.66 -9.65
CA TRP A 129 6.86 4.64 -8.30
C TRP A 129 7.75 5.85 -8.10
N ALA A 130 7.55 6.55 -6.99
CA ALA A 130 8.36 7.68 -6.56
C ALA A 130 8.75 7.53 -5.09
N SER A 131 9.91 8.04 -4.70
CA SER A 131 10.35 8.09 -3.31
C SER A 131 11.22 9.30 -3.07
N ASN A 132 10.93 10.03 -2.01
CA ASN A 132 11.78 11.13 -1.56
C ASN A 132 13.06 10.67 -0.84
N ARG A 133 13.37 9.38 -0.87
CA ARG A 133 14.61 8.78 -0.38
C ARG A 133 15.34 7.97 -1.46
N SER A 134 14.87 8.06 -2.70
CA SER A 134 15.51 7.43 -3.84
C SER A 134 16.44 8.42 -4.57
N THR A 135 17.63 7.98 -4.92
CA THR A 135 18.56 8.75 -5.77
C THR A 135 18.28 8.54 -7.26
N ARG A 136 17.33 7.66 -7.61
CA ARG A 136 17.03 7.31 -9.01
C ARG A 136 15.92 8.16 -9.65
N GLY A 137 15.31 9.06 -8.88
CA GLY A 137 14.11 9.77 -9.33
C GLY A 137 12.87 8.87 -9.38
N PRO A 138 11.73 9.38 -9.90
CA PRO A 138 10.57 8.57 -10.15
C PRO A 138 10.82 7.61 -11.32
N LEU A 139 10.23 6.42 -11.25
CA LEU A 139 10.37 5.36 -12.25
C LEU A 139 8.99 4.87 -12.70
N PRO A 140 8.78 4.66 -14.00
CA PRO A 140 7.59 3.96 -14.46
C PRO A 140 7.57 2.55 -13.85
N LEU A 141 6.39 2.09 -13.49
CA LEU A 141 6.21 0.74 -12.98
C LEU A 141 6.05 -0.21 -14.18
N ASP A 142 7.06 -1.04 -14.42
CA ASP A 142 7.04 -2.02 -15.49
C ASP A 142 5.93 -3.07 -15.32
N ASP A 143 5.62 -3.82 -16.38
CA ASP A 143 4.74 -4.97 -16.29
C ASP A 143 5.40 -6.07 -15.43
N GLY A 144 4.63 -6.64 -14.51
CA GLY A 144 5.17 -7.64 -13.59
C GLY A 144 4.54 -7.61 -12.21
N VAL A 145 5.13 -8.37 -11.29
CA VAL A 145 4.73 -8.38 -9.87
C VAL A 145 5.81 -7.70 -9.04
N HIS A 146 5.44 -6.60 -8.43
CA HIS A 146 6.31 -5.74 -7.64
C HIS A 146 5.91 -5.77 -6.17
N GLY A 147 6.93 -5.72 -5.31
CA GLY A 147 6.71 -5.64 -3.87
C GLY A 147 7.31 -4.36 -3.29
N LEU A 148 6.58 -3.70 -2.43
CA LEU A 148 7.02 -2.49 -1.74
C LEU A 148 6.73 -2.61 -0.26
N SER A 149 7.73 -2.28 0.56
CA SER A 149 7.55 -2.12 1.99
C SER A 149 8.17 -0.79 2.44
N ASN A 150 9.09 -0.83 3.37
CA ASN A 150 9.65 0.38 4.01
C ASN A 150 11.06 0.71 3.53
N ALA A 151 11.40 0.30 2.32
CA ALA A 151 12.61 0.65 1.57
C ALA A 151 12.21 0.93 0.11
N ALA A 152 13.16 0.98 -0.81
CA ALA A 152 12.87 1.18 -2.23
C ALA A 152 12.03 0.02 -2.81
N LEU A 153 11.39 0.27 -3.96
CA LEU A 153 10.64 -0.72 -4.72
C LEU A 153 11.49 -1.99 -4.95
N ASN A 154 10.87 -3.14 -4.77
CA ASN A 154 11.47 -4.46 -4.95
C ASN A 154 12.71 -4.74 -4.07
N THR A 155 12.92 -3.98 -3.00
CA THR A 155 13.98 -4.29 -2.03
C THR A 155 13.76 -5.72 -1.48
N PRO A 156 14.79 -6.61 -1.55
CA PRO A 156 14.60 -8.04 -1.31
C PRO A 156 14.50 -8.41 0.17
N TRP A 157 13.66 -7.73 0.91
CA TRP A 157 13.35 -8.15 2.27
C TRP A 157 12.55 -9.46 2.26
N PRO A 158 12.77 -10.39 3.20
CA PRO A 158 12.14 -11.70 3.20
C PRO A 158 10.61 -11.66 3.03
N LYS A 159 9.93 -10.74 3.73
CA LYS A 159 8.48 -10.57 3.61
C LYS A 159 8.04 -10.12 2.21
N VAL A 160 8.84 -9.27 1.56
CA VAL A 160 8.57 -8.76 0.21
C VAL A 160 8.76 -9.88 -0.82
N VAL A 161 9.94 -10.53 -0.80
CA VAL A 161 10.25 -11.65 -1.71
C VAL A 161 9.22 -12.76 -1.58
N GLY A 162 8.89 -13.15 -0.35
CA GLY A 162 7.92 -14.19 -0.09
C GLY A 162 6.51 -13.81 -0.60
N ALA A 163 6.05 -12.58 -0.35
CA ALA A 163 4.74 -12.15 -0.81
C ALA A 163 4.64 -12.02 -2.32
N VAL A 164 5.66 -11.47 -2.99
CA VAL A 164 5.72 -11.41 -4.46
C VAL A 164 5.66 -12.81 -5.08
N ARG A 165 6.44 -13.78 -4.53
CA ARG A 165 6.39 -15.18 -4.98
C ARG A 165 5.00 -15.77 -4.83
N ASP A 166 4.39 -15.60 -3.67
CA ASP A 166 3.10 -16.23 -3.35
C ASP A 166 1.95 -15.59 -4.15
N VAL A 167 1.99 -14.25 -4.40
CA VAL A 167 1.07 -13.59 -5.33
C VAL A 167 1.24 -14.11 -6.75
N ARG A 168 2.48 -14.24 -7.26
CA ARG A 168 2.72 -14.84 -8.59
C ARG A 168 2.13 -16.25 -8.71
N THR A 169 2.27 -17.06 -7.67
CA THR A 169 1.68 -18.40 -7.66
C THR A 169 0.15 -18.33 -7.72
N LEU A 170 -0.45 -17.43 -6.94
CA LEU A 170 -1.91 -17.25 -6.91
C LEU A 170 -2.48 -16.77 -8.26
N LEU A 171 -1.77 -15.85 -8.92
CA LEU A 171 -2.17 -15.32 -10.24
C LEU A 171 -2.19 -16.39 -11.35
N GLY A 172 -1.44 -17.48 -11.18
CA GLY A 172 -1.45 -18.63 -12.09
C GLY A 172 -2.60 -19.62 -11.84
N THR A 173 -3.57 -19.30 -10.96
CA THR A 173 -4.69 -20.14 -10.60
C THR A 173 -6.03 -19.50 -10.95
N ASP A 174 -7.08 -20.29 -11.10
CA ASP A 174 -8.45 -19.80 -11.35
C ASP A 174 -9.06 -19.04 -10.16
N LEU A 175 -8.38 -19.00 -9.02
CA LEU A 175 -8.86 -18.31 -7.82
C LEU A 175 -9.12 -16.82 -8.04
N MET A 176 -8.32 -16.17 -8.90
CA MET A 176 -8.48 -14.74 -9.18
C MET A 176 -9.77 -14.41 -9.93
N GLU A 177 -10.37 -15.39 -10.62
CA GLU A 177 -11.64 -15.25 -11.35
C GLU A 177 -12.84 -15.68 -10.49
N GLY A 178 -12.60 -16.46 -9.44
CA GLY A 178 -13.63 -17.00 -8.56
C GLY A 178 -14.09 -16.03 -7.47
N PRO A 179 -15.10 -16.43 -6.69
CA PRO A 179 -15.64 -15.60 -5.59
C PRO A 179 -14.67 -15.44 -4.42
N ASP A 180 -13.70 -16.33 -4.27
CA ASP A 180 -12.74 -16.35 -3.16
C ASP A 180 -11.46 -15.55 -3.42
N TRP A 181 -11.37 -14.82 -4.54
CA TRP A 181 -10.17 -14.08 -4.96
C TRP A 181 -9.61 -13.17 -3.86
N SER A 182 -10.48 -12.38 -3.24
CA SER A 182 -10.08 -11.43 -2.20
C SER A 182 -9.63 -12.15 -0.94
N ARG A 183 -10.33 -13.22 -0.54
CA ARG A 183 -9.94 -14.02 0.61
C ARG A 183 -8.53 -14.59 0.43
N ALA A 184 -8.22 -15.13 -0.73
CA ALA A 184 -6.90 -15.70 -1.01
C ALA A 184 -5.77 -14.66 -0.87
N LEU A 185 -5.98 -13.44 -1.42
CA LEU A 185 -5.02 -12.34 -1.28
C LEU A 185 -4.90 -11.82 0.16
N LEU A 186 -6.03 -11.62 0.84
CA LEU A 186 -6.06 -11.12 2.21
C LEU A 186 -5.37 -12.09 3.18
N ASP A 187 -5.61 -13.40 3.02
CA ASP A 187 -5.01 -14.44 3.86
C ASP A 187 -3.51 -14.58 3.61
N LEU A 188 -3.05 -14.33 2.37
CA LEU A 188 -1.63 -14.30 2.02
C LEU A 188 -0.87 -13.25 2.84
N LEU A 189 -1.43 -12.05 3.04
CA LEU A 189 -0.81 -11.00 3.86
C LEU A 189 -1.09 -11.13 5.37
N ALA A 190 -1.94 -12.07 5.78
CA ALA A 190 -2.17 -12.37 7.19
C ALA A 190 -1.09 -13.27 7.82
N ASP A 191 -0.02 -13.61 7.09
CA ASP A 191 1.10 -14.42 7.59
C ASP A 191 1.89 -13.69 8.68
N ARG A 192 1.90 -14.27 9.88
CA ARG A 192 2.53 -13.73 11.10
C ARG A 192 3.94 -14.24 11.33
N ARG A 193 4.44 -15.12 10.47
CA ARG A 193 5.77 -15.74 10.64
C ARG A 193 6.84 -14.68 10.40
N PRO A 194 7.71 -14.41 11.39
CA PRO A 194 8.85 -13.54 11.20
C PRO A 194 9.91 -14.21 10.32
N ALA A 195 10.77 -13.41 9.72
CA ALA A 195 11.90 -13.90 8.95
C ALA A 195 12.93 -14.60 9.85
N ALA A 196 13.70 -15.50 9.26
CA ALA A 196 14.85 -16.10 9.97
C ALA A 196 15.87 -14.99 10.31
N PRO A 197 16.48 -15.03 11.52
CA PRO A 197 17.33 -13.94 12.00
C PRO A 197 18.47 -13.53 11.06
N TRP A 198 19.05 -14.49 10.33
CA TRP A 198 20.16 -14.25 9.38
C TRP A 198 19.73 -13.66 8.04
N THR A 199 18.42 -13.60 7.74
CA THR A 199 17.88 -13.01 6.51
C THR A 199 17.34 -11.60 6.71
N MET A 200 17.32 -11.11 7.95
CA MET A 200 16.74 -9.81 8.27
C MET A 200 17.59 -8.67 7.70
N PRO A 201 16.93 -7.58 7.23
CA PRO A 201 17.66 -6.39 6.84
C PRO A 201 18.33 -5.73 8.05
N ARG A 202 19.34 -4.91 7.78
CA ARG A 202 19.99 -4.05 8.77
C ARG A 202 19.71 -2.60 8.42
N THR A 203 18.58 -2.07 8.91
CA THR A 203 18.12 -0.72 8.58
C THR A 203 18.50 0.34 9.64
N GLY A 204 19.30 -0.06 10.63
CA GLY A 204 19.71 0.83 11.72
C GLY A 204 18.76 0.85 12.92
N VAL A 205 17.65 0.12 12.87
CA VAL A 205 16.80 -0.10 14.05
C VAL A 205 17.29 -1.33 14.84
N PRO A 206 16.98 -1.43 16.15
CA PRO A 206 17.37 -2.59 16.96
C PRO A 206 16.91 -3.91 16.35
N LEU A 207 17.73 -4.95 16.42
CA LEU A 207 17.48 -6.26 15.81
C LEU A 207 16.15 -6.89 16.27
N SER A 208 15.77 -6.67 17.53
CA SER A 208 14.47 -7.11 18.06
C SER A 208 13.28 -6.43 17.37
N HIS A 209 13.43 -5.20 16.94
CA HIS A 209 12.41 -4.48 16.14
C HIS A 209 12.41 -4.97 14.69
N GLU A 210 13.59 -5.16 14.08
CA GLU A 210 13.70 -5.75 12.74
C GLU A 210 12.96 -7.08 12.68
N TRP A 211 13.19 -7.96 13.66
CA TRP A 211 12.56 -9.27 13.74
C TRP A 211 11.02 -9.16 13.81
N ARG A 212 10.50 -8.29 14.69
CA ARG A 212 9.06 -8.09 14.86
C ARG A 212 8.39 -7.47 13.62
N LEU A 213 9.12 -6.67 12.85
CA LEU A 213 8.66 -6.00 11.63
C LEU A 213 8.88 -6.84 10.37
N SER A 214 9.47 -8.02 10.49
CA SER A 214 9.83 -8.87 9.35
C SER A 214 8.70 -9.77 8.86
N SER A 215 7.62 -9.95 9.64
CA SER A 215 6.41 -10.64 9.19
C SER A 215 5.59 -9.76 8.23
N ARG A 216 4.73 -10.40 7.43
CA ARG A 216 3.76 -9.68 6.59
C ARG A 216 2.68 -9.03 7.44
N PHE A 217 2.17 -9.78 8.42
CA PHE A 217 1.22 -9.29 9.42
C PHE A 217 1.99 -8.94 10.70
N VAL A 218 2.02 -7.66 11.03
CA VAL A 218 2.82 -7.13 12.14
C VAL A 218 2.01 -7.05 13.43
N ARG A 219 2.64 -7.43 14.55
CA ARG A 219 2.12 -7.22 15.91
C ARG A 219 3.24 -6.93 16.90
N ILE A 220 3.19 -5.78 17.55
CA ILE A 220 4.20 -5.36 18.54
C ILE A 220 3.48 -4.87 19.80
N GLY A 221 3.48 -5.70 20.84
CA GLY A 221 3.09 -5.34 22.20
C GLY A 221 1.69 -4.76 22.38
N GLY A 222 0.74 -4.98 21.45
CA GLY A 222 -0.59 -4.38 21.50
C GLY A 222 -0.61 -2.87 21.24
N ILE A 223 0.52 -2.27 20.83
CA ILE A 223 0.66 -0.83 20.58
C ILE A 223 0.69 -0.54 19.07
N TYR A 224 1.36 -1.39 18.30
CA TYR A 224 1.61 -1.19 16.87
C TYR A 224 1.33 -2.48 16.09
N GLY A 225 0.80 -2.38 14.89
CA GLY A 225 0.58 -3.55 14.03
C GLY A 225 -0.34 -3.29 12.84
N THR A 226 -0.63 -4.36 12.11
CA THR A 226 -1.52 -4.34 10.97
C THR A 226 -2.94 -4.00 11.42
N ARG A 227 -3.49 -2.91 10.86
CA ARG A 227 -4.82 -2.34 11.13
C ARG A 227 -5.84 -2.77 10.09
N SER A 228 -5.42 -2.78 8.83
CA SER A 228 -6.24 -3.27 7.73
C SER A 228 -5.40 -4.03 6.71
N THR A 229 -6.07 -4.89 5.96
CA THR A 229 -5.56 -5.58 4.79
C THR A 229 -6.52 -5.36 3.65
N THR A 230 -6.05 -4.82 2.54
CA THR A 230 -6.88 -4.45 1.39
C THR A 230 -6.45 -5.26 0.17
N ALA A 231 -7.41 -5.85 -0.53
CA ALA A 231 -7.22 -6.52 -1.82
C ALA A 231 -8.01 -5.78 -2.91
N VAL A 232 -7.38 -5.58 -4.04
CA VAL A 232 -7.95 -4.88 -5.22
C VAL A 232 -7.70 -5.73 -6.46
N ARG A 233 -8.68 -5.81 -7.34
CA ARG A 233 -8.50 -6.21 -8.73
C ARG A 233 -9.24 -5.23 -9.63
N VAL A 234 -8.61 -4.82 -10.71
CA VAL A 234 -9.18 -3.88 -11.71
C VAL A 234 -9.26 -4.60 -13.04
N ASP A 235 -10.41 -4.57 -13.68
CA ASP A 235 -10.61 -5.16 -14.99
C ASP A 235 -10.11 -4.24 -16.12
N GLN A 236 -10.16 -4.74 -17.36
CA GLN A 236 -9.74 -4.00 -18.56
C GLN A 236 -10.58 -2.75 -18.87
N HIS A 237 -11.73 -2.59 -18.23
CA HIS A 237 -12.61 -1.42 -18.36
C HIS A 237 -12.36 -0.38 -17.25
N GLY A 238 -11.40 -0.63 -16.38
CA GLY A 238 -11.09 0.24 -15.25
C GLY A 238 -12.03 0.07 -14.06
N VAL A 239 -12.87 -0.97 -14.05
CA VAL A 239 -13.75 -1.25 -12.92
C VAL A 239 -12.97 -2.00 -11.85
N ALA A 240 -12.91 -1.41 -10.65
CA ALA A 240 -12.22 -1.98 -9.52
C ALA A 240 -13.17 -2.68 -8.54
N ASP A 241 -12.91 -3.95 -8.23
CA ASP A 241 -13.44 -4.61 -7.04
C ASP A 241 -12.41 -4.45 -5.90
N VAL A 242 -12.83 -3.94 -4.76
CA VAL A 242 -11.98 -3.76 -3.58
C VAL A 242 -12.61 -4.34 -2.33
N VAL A 243 -11.80 -5.06 -1.55
CA VAL A 243 -12.19 -5.65 -0.28
C VAL A 243 -11.16 -5.27 0.78
N GLU A 244 -11.61 -4.66 1.87
CA GLU A 244 -10.78 -4.38 3.03
C GLU A 244 -11.26 -5.17 4.25
N ARG A 245 -10.30 -5.79 4.93
CA ARG A 245 -10.49 -6.47 6.22
C ARG A 245 -9.83 -5.65 7.32
N THR A 246 -10.58 -5.29 8.36
CA THR A 246 -10.08 -4.57 9.54
C THR A 246 -9.76 -5.53 10.69
N TRP A 247 -8.76 -5.15 11.51
CA TRP A 247 -8.24 -5.99 12.58
C TRP A 247 -8.25 -5.26 13.93
N ASP A 248 -8.65 -5.97 14.99
CA ASP A 248 -8.58 -5.47 16.38
C ASP A 248 -7.14 -5.49 16.93
N THR A 249 -6.97 -4.99 18.13
CA THR A 249 -5.69 -4.98 18.87
C THR A 249 -5.12 -6.38 19.14
N ARG A 250 -5.93 -7.44 19.01
CA ARG A 250 -5.50 -8.84 19.16
C ARG A 250 -5.24 -9.52 17.81
N GLY A 251 -5.46 -8.82 16.68
CA GLY A 251 -5.32 -9.35 15.33
C GLY A 251 -6.46 -10.30 14.94
N ARG A 252 -7.66 -10.06 15.44
CA ARG A 252 -8.88 -10.71 15.00
C ARG A 252 -9.61 -9.80 14.06
N VAL A 253 -10.28 -10.38 13.06
CA VAL A 253 -11.11 -9.63 12.12
C VAL A 253 -12.26 -8.96 12.86
N THR A 254 -12.45 -7.67 12.67
CA THR A 254 -13.57 -6.89 13.22
C THR A 254 -14.59 -6.48 12.18
N GLY A 255 -14.21 -6.46 10.91
CA GLY A 255 -15.09 -6.15 9.81
C GLY A 255 -14.46 -6.46 8.47
N THR A 256 -15.31 -6.57 7.47
CA THR A 256 -14.91 -6.66 6.05
C THR A 256 -15.84 -5.78 5.25
N VAL A 257 -15.26 -4.90 4.46
CA VAL A 257 -15.99 -3.97 3.57
C VAL A 257 -15.65 -4.30 2.14
N THR A 258 -16.64 -4.33 1.26
CA THR A 258 -16.49 -4.49 -0.18
C THR A 258 -17.04 -3.27 -0.89
N ARG A 259 -16.33 -2.79 -1.90
CA ARG A 259 -16.78 -1.73 -2.80
C ARG A 259 -16.46 -2.07 -4.24
N ARG A 260 -17.18 -1.44 -5.14
CA ARG A 260 -16.92 -1.47 -6.58
C ARG A 260 -16.85 -0.04 -7.08
N VAL A 261 -15.78 0.28 -7.81
CA VAL A 261 -15.45 1.64 -8.27
C VAL A 261 -15.40 1.67 -9.78
#